data_69de06df2d14ed5c828d6ef2a57ce14c
#
_entry.id   69de06df2d14ed5c828d6ef2a57ce14c
#
_cell.length_a   1.000
_cell.length_b   1.000
_cell.length_c   1.000
_cell.angle_alpha   90.00
_cell.angle_beta   90.00
_cell.angle_gamma   90.00
#
_symmetry.space_group_name_H-M   'P 1'
#
loop_
_entity.id
_entity.type
_entity.pdbx_description
1 polymer ?
#
loop_
_entity_poly.entity_id
_entity_poly.type
_entity_poly.pdbx_seq_one_letter_code
_entity_poly.pdbx_strand_id
1 'polypeptide(L)'
;RQNLNVMREAVEKGTTGDGVESVTGYTGHDAAKLRDYNENNHALSGHEMIDAVKGAVATNEVNAAMGIICATPTAGSSGTIPGVIFKLEKTHNITEDQMIDFLFTSALFGRVVANNASVAGATGGCQAEVGSASAMAAAAAVSIFNGSPEQSGHAMALAISNLLGLSLIHIS
;
A
#
# COMPACT_ATOMS: atom_id res chain seq x y z
N ARG A 1 14.96 -8.11 1.92
CA ARG A 1 14.75 -8.98 0.74
C ARG A 1 13.60 -9.96 0.93
N GLN A 2 13.58 -10.76 1.99
CA GLN A 2 12.49 -11.72 2.21
C GLN A 2 11.11 -11.07 2.21
N ASN A 3 10.92 -9.97 2.93
CA ASN A 3 9.65 -9.24 2.95
C ASN A 3 9.27 -8.67 1.58
N LEU A 4 10.25 -8.18 0.81
CA LEU A 4 10.01 -7.70 -0.55
C LEU A 4 9.49 -8.82 -1.47
N ASN A 5 10.07 -10.02 -1.35
CA ASN A 5 9.61 -11.18 -2.11
C ASN A 5 8.17 -11.58 -1.73
N VAL A 6 7.85 -11.62 -0.43
CA VAL A 6 6.48 -11.89 0.04
C VAL A 6 5.48 -10.86 -0.50
N MET A 7 5.84 -9.57 -0.50
CA MET A 7 5.00 -8.52 -1.08
C MET A 7 4.79 -8.73 -2.58
N ARG A 8 5.85 -9.08 -3.32
CA ARG A 8 5.79 -9.34 -4.76
C ARG A 8 4.88 -10.53 -5.06
N GLU A 9 5.09 -11.64 -4.36
CA GLU A 9 4.27 -12.85 -4.50
C GLU A 9 2.78 -12.57 -4.22
N ALA A 10 2.48 -11.75 -3.22
CA ALA A 10 1.10 -11.35 -2.91
C ALA A 10 0.47 -10.55 -4.06
N VAL A 11 1.17 -9.55 -4.60
CA VAL A 11 0.68 -8.77 -5.74
C VAL A 11 0.50 -9.65 -6.98
N GLU A 12 1.47 -10.49 -7.30
CA GLU A 12 1.40 -11.41 -8.44
C GLU A 12 0.22 -12.38 -8.30
N LYS A 13 0.07 -13.00 -7.13
CA LYS A 13 -1.02 -13.93 -6.85
C LYS A 13 -2.40 -13.29 -7.02
N GLY A 14 -2.59 -12.08 -6.50
CA GLY A 14 -3.87 -11.38 -6.58
C GLY A 14 -4.18 -10.82 -7.98
N THR A 15 -3.16 -10.62 -8.82
CA THR A 15 -3.35 -10.05 -10.18
C THR A 15 -3.27 -11.07 -11.30
N THR A 16 -2.93 -12.33 -11.03
CA THR A 16 -2.80 -13.38 -12.06
C THR A 16 -4.11 -14.13 -12.26
N GLY A 17 -4.42 -14.49 -13.52
CA GLY A 17 -5.65 -15.20 -13.87
C GLY A 17 -6.89 -14.44 -13.43
N ASP A 18 -7.81 -15.11 -12.76
CA ASP A 18 -9.03 -14.50 -12.23
C ASP A 18 -8.84 -13.79 -10.87
N GLY A 19 -7.60 -13.76 -10.36
CA GLY A 19 -7.31 -13.18 -9.04
C GLY A 19 -7.60 -14.16 -7.89
N VAL A 20 -7.92 -13.62 -6.73
CA VAL A 20 -8.11 -14.39 -5.49
C VAL A 20 -9.46 -14.05 -4.87
N GLU A 21 -10.14 -15.05 -4.33
CA GLU A 21 -11.40 -14.93 -3.59
C GLU A 21 -11.14 -15.08 -2.08
N SER A 22 -11.84 -14.28 -1.26
CA SER A 22 -11.78 -14.38 0.19
C SER A 22 -12.34 -15.71 0.68
N VAL A 23 -11.91 -16.16 1.87
CA VAL A 23 -12.42 -17.40 2.49
C VAL A 23 -13.95 -17.40 2.67
N THR A 24 -14.53 -16.22 2.82
CA THR A 24 -15.99 -16.08 3.00
C THR A 24 -16.76 -16.02 1.68
N GLY A 25 -16.10 -15.86 0.55
CA GLY A 25 -16.72 -15.68 -0.76
C GLY A 25 -17.39 -14.32 -0.99
N TYR A 26 -17.27 -13.37 -0.04
CA TYR A 26 -17.90 -12.05 -0.19
C TYR A 26 -17.08 -11.04 -0.98
N THR A 27 -15.78 -11.20 -1.02
CA THR A 27 -14.87 -10.27 -1.69
C THR A 27 -13.82 -11.05 -2.49
N GLY A 28 -13.32 -10.46 -3.55
CA GLY A 28 -12.28 -11.04 -4.39
C GLY A 28 -12.41 -10.67 -5.85
N HIS A 29 -11.40 -11.05 -6.61
CA HIS A 29 -11.30 -10.84 -8.06
C HIS A 29 -11.23 -9.37 -8.50
N ASP A 30 -11.20 -8.41 -7.57
CA ASP A 30 -11.23 -6.98 -7.92
C ASP A 30 -9.89 -6.50 -8.44
N ALA A 31 -8.78 -7.06 -7.97
CA ALA A 31 -7.46 -6.78 -8.53
C ALA A 31 -7.35 -7.24 -10.00
N ALA A 32 -7.90 -8.41 -10.34
CA ALA A 32 -7.97 -8.90 -11.71
C ALA A 32 -8.87 -8.00 -12.58
N LYS A 33 -10.04 -7.61 -12.08
CA LYS A 33 -10.92 -6.66 -12.78
C LYS A 33 -10.26 -5.30 -13.00
N LEU A 34 -9.49 -4.79 -12.02
CA LEU A 34 -8.72 -3.54 -12.16
C LEU A 34 -7.61 -3.68 -13.21
N ARG A 35 -6.94 -4.83 -13.29
CA ARG A 35 -6.00 -5.12 -14.36
C ARG A 35 -6.67 -5.02 -15.72
N ASP A 36 -7.75 -5.76 -15.93
CA ASP A 36 -8.47 -5.82 -17.20
C ASP A 36 -9.07 -4.45 -17.59
N TYR A 37 -9.58 -3.72 -16.59
CA TYR A 37 -10.06 -2.36 -16.80
C TYR A 37 -8.92 -1.43 -17.26
N ASN A 38 -7.76 -1.51 -16.59
CA ASN A 38 -6.62 -0.64 -16.89
C ASN A 38 -6.00 -0.92 -18.26
N GLU A 39 -6.07 -2.17 -18.73
CA GLU A 39 -5.58 -2.56 -20.07
C GLU A 39 -6.51 -2.09 -21.20
N ASN A 40 -7.82 -2.03 -20.95
CA ASN A 40 -8.82 -1.82 -21.98
C ASN A 40 -9.49 -0.43 -21.95
N ASN A 41 -9.22 0.41 -20.94
CA ASN A 41 -9.89 1.69 -20.74
C ASN A 41 -8.92 2.81 -20.37
N HIS A 42 -9.37 4.05 -20.55
CA HIS A 42 -8.68 5.24 -20.06
C HIS A 42 -9.32 5.71 -18.74
N ALA A 43 -8.66 5.43 -17.63
CA ALA A 43 -9.10 5.90 -16.34
C ALA A 43 -8.84 7.40 -16.15
N LEU A 44 -9.78 8.13 -15.52
CA LEU A 44 -9.62 9.56 -15.22
C LEU A 44 -8.39 9.84 -14.33
N SER A 45 -8.04 8.91 -13.44
CA SER A 45 -6.85 8.98 -12.58
C SER A 45 -5.54 8.61 -13.29
N GLY A 46 -5.63 8.15 -14.55
CA GLY A 46 -4.50 7.63 -15.31
C GLY A 46 -4.16 6.18 -14.99
N HIS A 47 -3.51 5.52 -15.94
CA HIS A 47 -3.12 4.10 -15.84
C HIS A 47 -2.22 3.82 -14.64
N GLU A 48 -1.36 4.77 -14.27
CA GLU A 48 -0.39 4.60 -13.18
C GLU A 48 -1.05 4.49 -11.82
N MET A 49 -2.07 5.31 -11.58
CA MET A 49 -2.83 5.26 -10.33
C MET A 49 -3.57 3.92 -10.22
N ILE A 50 -4.24 3.49 -11.28
CA ILE A 50 -4.95 2.20 -11.29
C ILE A 50 -4.00 1.03 -11.07
N ASP A 51 -2.80 1.07 -11.64
CA ASP A 51 -1.77 0.05 -11.40
C ASP A 51 -1.35 -0.04 -9.92
N ALA A 52 -1.16 1.11 -9.26
CA ALA A 52 -0.83 1.14 -7.83
C ALA A 52 -2.01 0.61 -6.99
N VAL A 53 -3.23 1.05 -7.29
CA VAL A 53 -4.46 0.58 -6.60
C VAL A 53 -4.65 -0.92 -6.80
N LYS A 54 -4.48 -1.43 -8.01
CA LYS A 54 -4.53 -2.86 -8.32
C LYS A 54 -3.57 -3.67 -7.45
N GLY A 55 -2.31 -3.22 -7.33
CA GLY A 55 -1.32 -3.89 -6.47
C GLY A 55 -1.71 -3.89 -4.99
N ALA A 56 -2.30 -2.79 -4.52
CA ALA A 56 -2.80 -2.67 -3.16
C ALA A 56 -4.00 -3.61 -2.90
N VAL A 57 -4.97 -3.63 -3.82
CA VAL A 57 -6.14 -4.51 -3.74
C VAL A 57 -5.72 -5.97 -3.79
N ALA A 58 -4.81 -6.35 -4.70
CA ALA A 58 -4.29 -7.70 -4.81
C ALA A 58 -3.73 -8.23 -3.48
N THR A 59 -2.92 -7.42 -2.81
CA THR A 59 -2.36 -7.78 -1.50
C THR A 59 -3.46 -7.99 -0.45
N ASN A 60 -4.47 -7.09 -0.42
CA ASN A 60 -5.58 -7.20 0.52
C ASN A 60 -6.47 -8.41 0.23
N GLU A 61 -6.70 -8.77 -1.02
CA GLU A 61 -7.42 -10.00 -1.39
C GLU A 61 -6.67 -11.25 -0.96
N VAL A 62 -5.34 -11.28 -1.14
CA VAL A 62 -4.51 -12.39 -0.65
C VAL A 62 -4.60 -12.50 0.88
N ASN A 63 -4.61 -11.38 1.60
CA ASN A 63 -4.85 -11.36 3.04
C ASN A 63 -6.23 -11.92 3.41
N ALA A 64 -7.28 -11.51 2.71
CA ALA A 64 -8.66 -11.98 2.93
C ALA A 64 -8.85 -13.48 2.59
N ALA A 65 -8.00 -14.00 1.71
CA ALA A 65 -7.92 -15.42 1.37
C ALA A 65 -6.99 -16.22 2.31
N MET A 66 -6.59 -15.66 3.44
CA MET A 66 -5.66 -16.27 4.41
C MET A 66 -4.26 -16.57 3.81
N GLY A 67 -3.86 -15.85 2.79
CA GLY A 67 -2.51 -15.91 2.23
C GLY A 67 -1.48 -15.16 3.06
N ILE A 68 -0.22 -15.33 2.71
CA ILE A 68 0.90 -14.67 3.39
C ILE A 68 1.08 -13.26 2.84
N ILE A 69 1.10 -12.26 3.72
CA ILE A 69 1.37 -10.84 3.41
C ILE A 69 2.34 -10.25 4.44
N CYS A 70 2.89 -9.08 4.13
CA CYS A 70 3.65 -8.28 5.09
C CYS A 70 2.76 -7.18 5.67
N ALA A 71 2.55 -7.18 6.97
CA ALA A 71 1.83 -6.09 7.65
C ALA A 71 2.64 -4.78 7.58
N THR A 72 2.01 -3.68 7.09
CA THR A 72 2.66 -2.37 6.89
C THR A 72 1.69 -1.20 7.10
N PRO A 73 1.51 -0.68 8.34
CA PRO A 73 1.98 -1.25 9.60
C PRO A 73 1.10 -2.39 10.12
N THR A 74 -0.12 -2.56 9.59
CA THR A 74 -1.08 -3.59 9.96
C THR A 74 -1.44 -4.46 8.77
N ALA A 75 -2.15 -5.57 9.00
CA ALA A 75 -2.63 -6.45 7.94
C ALA A 75 -3.67 -5.75 7.06
N GLY A 76 -4.56 -4.93 7.63
CA GLY A 76 -5.60 -4.21 6.89
C GLY A 76 -5.05 -3.14 5.92
N SER A 77 -3.88 -2.59 6.20
CA SER A 77 -3.21 -1.62 5.34
C SER A 77 -2.03 -2.19 4.53
N SER A 78 -1.85 -3.50 4.56
CA SER A 78 -0.70 -4.20 3.97
C SER A 78 -0.51 -4.01 2.46
N GLY A 79 -1.55 -3.58 1.75
CA GLY A 79 -1.51 -3.35 0.31
C GLY A 79 -0.87 -2.03 -0.12
N THR A 80 -0.84 -1.01 0.75
CA THR A 80 -0.37 0.33 0.38
C THR A 80 1.09 0.35 -0.06
N ILE A 81 1.98 -0.23 0.73
CA ILE A 81 3.42 -0.29 0.42
C ILE A 81 3.70 -1.08 -0.87
N PRO A 82 3.19 -2.32 -1.05
CA PRO A 82 3.38 -3.07 -2.30
C PRO A 82 2.81 -2.35 -3.52
N GLY A 83 1.63 -1.75 -3.41
CA GLY A 83 1.03 -0.99 -4.51
C GLY A 83 1.91 0.15 -5.01
N VAL A 84 2.52 0.89 -4.09
CA VAL A 84 3.41 2.01 -4.42
C VAL A 84 4.77 1.52 -4.92
N ILE A 85 5.45 0.64 -4.19
CA ILE A 85 6.83 0.25 -4.51
C ILE A 85 6.96 -0.46 -5.86
N PHE A 86 6.04 -1.40 -6.17
CA PHE A 86 6.07 -2.10 -7.46
C PHE A 86 5.59 -1.23 -8.62
N LYS A 87 4.77 -0.21 -8.34
CA LYS A 87 4.48 0.80 -9.36
C LYS A 87 5.73 1.64 -9.67
N LEU A 88 6.46 2.08 -8.66
CA LEU A 88 7.72 2.82 -8.84
C LEU A 88 8.78 1.97 -9.56
N GLU A 89 8.87 0.68 -9.26
CA GLU A 89 9.73 -0.25 -9.99
C GLU A 89 9.43 -0.23 -11.50
N LYS A 90 8.15 -0.31 -11.88
CA LYS A 90 7.74 -0.32 -13.28
C LYS A 90 7.96 1.02 -14.00
N THR A 91 7.67 2.14 -13.33
CA THR A 91 7.68 3.46 -13.98
C THR A 91 9.03 4.15 -13.96
N HIS A 92 9.82 3.90 -12.94
CA HIS A 92 11.10 4.59 -12.72
C HIS A 92 12.30 3.65 -12.73
N ASN A 93 12.08 2.36 -12.99
CA ASN A 93 13.13 1.33 -13.04
C ASN A 93 14.00 1.35 -11.79
N ILE A 94 13.42 1.56 -10.61
CA ILE A 94 14.16 1.53 -9.36
C ILE A 94 14.74 0.13 -9.12
N THR A 95 15.97 0.10 -8.62
CA THR A 95 16.70 -1.14 -8.36
C THR A 95 16.17 -1.86 -7.10
N GLU A 96 16.47 -3.15 -6.96
CA GLU A 96 16.14 -3.90 -5.74
C GLU A 96 16.72 -3.24 -4.49
N ASP A 97 17.93 -2.71 -4.54
CA ASP A 97 18.54 -2.02 -3.40
C ASP A 97 17.77 -0.73 -3.05
N GLN A 98 17.31 0.03 -4.04
CA GLN A 98 16.43 1.18 -3.80
C GLN A 98 15.08 0.76 -3.22
N MET A 99 14.53 -0.39 -3.62
CA MET A 99 13.32 -0.93 -3.03
C MET A 99 13.54 -1.33 -1.56
N ILE A 100 14.70 -1.86 -1.23
CA ILE A 100 15.07 -2.18 0.15
C ILE A 100 15.20 -0.90 0.98
N ASP A 101 15.84 0.14 0.45
CA ASP A 101 15.94 1.45 1.09
C ASP A 101 14.56 2.08 1.30
N PHE A 102 13.66 1.93 0.32
CA PHE A 102 12.25 2.32 0.46
C PHE A 102 11.61 1.64 1.67
N LEU A 103 11.79 0.32 1.81
CA LEU A 103 11.20 -0.44 2.94
C LEU A 103 11.80 -0.01 4.28
N PHE A 104 13.12 0.26 4.36
CA PHE A 104 13.73 0.76 5.59
C PHE A 104 13.22 2.15 5.95
N THR A 105 13.13 3.05 4.99
CA THR A 105 12.56 4.40 5.21
C THR A 105 11.11 4.31 5.64
N SER A 106 10.29 3.50 4.97
CA SER A 106 8.90 3.24 5.37
C SER A 106 8.81 2.77 6.82
N ALA A 107 9.64 1.79 7.20
CA ALA A 107 9.65 1.25 8.56
C ALA A 107 10.06 2.31 9.60
N LEU A 108 11.03 3.18 9.28
CA LEU A 108 11.44 4.27 10.15
C LEU A 108 10.29 5.23 10.42
N PHE A 109 9.62 5.71 9.38
CA PHE A 109 8.47 6.61 9.53
C PHE A 109 7.28 5.92 10.21
N GLY A 110 7.03 4.64 9.92
CA GLY A 110 6.03 3.83 10.61
C GLY A 110 6.31 3.71 12.12
N ARG A 111 7.57 3.57 12.51
CA ARG A 111 7.98 3.57 13.91
C ARG A 111 7.73 4.92 14.59
N VAL A 112 7.98 6.03 13.88
CA VAL A 112 7.66 7.37 14.41
C VAL A 112 6.16 7.50 14.69
N VAL A 113 5.31 7.05 13.76
CA VAL A 113 3.85 7.04 13.98
C VAL A 113 3.48 6.16 15.16
N ALA A 114 3.98 4.92 15.22
CA ALA A 114 3.64 3.97 16.28
C ALA A 114 4.07 4.44 17.68
N ASN A 115 5.16 5.20 17.77
CA ASN A 115 5.65 5.73 19.05
C ASN A 115 4.87 6.96 19.54
N ASN A 116 4.25 7.71 18.63
CA ASN A 116 3.62 9.00 18.96
C ASN A 116 2.08 9.00 18.78
N ALA A 117 1.55 7.96 18.14
CA ALA A 117 0.13 7.84 17.82
C ALA A 117 -0.27 6.34 17.79
N SER A 118 -1.51 6.06 17.40
CA SER A 118 -1.97 4.68 17.16
C SER A 118 -1.87 4.32 15.69
N VAL A 119 -1.48 3.09 15.39
CA VAL A 119 -1.55 2.48 14.05
C VAL A 119 -2.70 1.48 13.93
N ALA A 120 -3.42 1.24 15.02
CA ALA A 120 -4.48 0.24 15.07
C ALA A 120 -5.82 0.83 14.61
N GLY A 121 -6.42 0.24 13.59
CA GLY A 121 -7.73 0.64 13.08
C GLY A 121 -8.84 0.57 14.14
N ALA A 122 -8.77 -0.41 15.05
CA ALA A 122 -9.71 -0.55 16.16
C ALA A 122 -9.69 0.61 17.17
N THR A 123 -8.58 1.33 17.27
CA THR A 123 -8.40 2.45 18.21
C THR A 123 -8.57 3.80 17.53
N GLY A 124 -7.97 3.97 16.36
CA GLY A 124 -7.87 5.26 15.67
C GLY A 124 -8.61 5.31 14.32
N GLY A 125 -9.37 4.26 13.98
CA GLY A 125 -10.08 4.18 12.71
C GLY A 125 -9.16 3.95 11.50
N CYS A 126 -9.73 4.09 10.30
CA CYS A 126 -9.00 3.91 9.04
C CYS A 126 -7.84 4.89 8.87
N GLN A 127 -7.92 6.08 9.47
CA GLN A 127 -6.82 7.05 9.43
C GLN A 127 -5.58 6.54 10.14
N ALA A 128 -5.74 5.90 11.31
CA ALA A 128 -4.60 5.32 12.03
C ALA A 128 -3.95 4.19 11.21
N GLU A 129 -4.72 3.38 10.55
CA GLU A 129 -4.26 2.21 9.80
C GLU A 129 -3.77 2.57 8.40
N VAL A 130 -4.68 3.00 7.53
CA VAL A 130 -4.39 3.33 6.12
C VAL A 130 -3.64 4.64 6.00
N GLY A 131 -3.94 5.63 6.87
CA GLY A 131 -3.24 6.90 6.93
C GLY A 131 -1.77 6.73 7.28
N SER A 132 -1.46 5.85 8.25
CA SER A 132 -0.07 5.52 8.60
C SER A 132 0.66 4.86 7.44
N ALA A 133 0.03 3.88 6.77
CA ALA A 133 0.63 3.21 5.62
C ALA A 133 0.89 4.18 4.45
N SER A 134 -0.06 5.09 4.17
CA SER A 134 0.10 6.13 3.15
C SER A 134 1.22 7.09 3.49
N ALA A 135 1.33 7.50 4.76
CA ALA A 135 2.41 8.34 5.26
C ALA A 135 3.79 7.68 5.10
N MET A 136 3.88 6.40 5.44
CA MET A 136 5.08 5.58 5.28
C MET A 136 5.51 5.49 3.81
N ALA A 137 4.56 5.23 2.91
CA ALA A 137 4.81 5.15 1.47
C ALA A 137 5.24 6.49 0.89
N ALA A 138 4.58 7.59 1.26
CA ALA A 138 4.90 8.93 0.77
C ALA A 138 6.31 9.38 1.19
N ALA A 139 6.67 9.19 2.46
CA ALA A 139 8.00 9.52 2.97
C ALA A 139 9.11 8.71 2.27
N ALA A 140 8.88 7.41 2.07
CA ALA A 140 9.82 6.53 1.41
C ALA A 140 9.98 6.84 -0.09
N ALA A 141 8.90 7.20 -0.78
CA ALA A 141 8.95 7.62 -2.18
C ALA A 141 9.83 8.86 -2.37
N VAL A 142 9.69 9.87 -1.51
CA VAL A 142 10.56 11.05 -1.54
C VAL A 142 12.02 10.69 -1.31
N SER A 143 12.30 9.81 -0.36
CA SER A 143 13.66 9.39 -0.02
C SER A 143 14.39 8.71 -1.17
N ILE A 144 13.75 7.79 -1.89
CA ILE A 144 14.41 7.07 -3.01
C ILE A 144 14.68 7.97 -4.22
N PHE A 145 14.01 9.12 -4.32
CA PHE A 145 14.30 10.15 -5.31
C PHE A 145 15.23 11.26 -4.78
N ASN A 146 16.05 10.92 -3.78
CA ASN A 146 17.04 11.81 -3.17
C ASN A 146 16.46 13.03 -2.47
N GLY A 147 15.21 12.98 -2.02
CA GLY A 147 14.65 14.00 -1.17
C GLY A 147 15.26 13.98 0.24
N SER A 148 15.31 15.14 0.88
CA SER A 148 15.84 15.25 2.24
C SER A 148 14.91 14.57 3.27
N PRO A 149 15.43 14.24 4.47
CA PRO A 149 14.59 13.76 5.57
C PRO A 149 13.44 14.71 5.92
N GLU A 150 13.66 16.03 5.82
CA GLU A 150 12.65 17.04 6.03
C GLU A 150 11.55 16.98 4.96
N GLN A 151 11.91 16.83 3.69
CA GLN A 151 10.97 16.66 2.60
C GLN A 151 10.16 15.36 2.76
N SER A 152 10.80 14.28 3.20
CA SER A 152 10.10 13.03 3.54
C SER A 152 9.09 13.23 4.67
N GLY A 153 9.44 14.02 5.69
CA GLY A 153 8.52 14.40 6.77
C GLY A 153 7.32 15.25 6.27
N HIS A 154 7.57 16.18 5.36
CA HIS A 154 6.49 16.96 4.73
C HIS A 154 5.57 16.08 3.89
N ALA A 155 6.11 15.15 3.11
CA ALA A 155 5.31 14.21 2.32
C ALA A 155 4.44 13.31 3.22
N MET A 156 5.00 12.82 4.33
CA MET A 156 4.25 12.11 5.37
C MET A 156 3.06 12.93 5.88
N ALA A 157 3.30 14.20 6.27
CA ALA A 157 2.27 15.08 6.79
C ALA A 157 1.16 15.36 5.77
N LEU A 158 1.52 15.58 4.50
CA LEU A 158 0.56 15.76 3.41
C LEU A 158 -0.29 14.50 3.19
N ALA A 159 0.32 13.31 3.21
CA ALA A 159 -0.41 12.06 3.05
C ALA A 159 -1.42 11.84 4.19
N ILE A 160 -1.03 12.07 5.44
CA ILE A 160 -1.94 11.97 6.58
C ILE A 160 -3.08 12.99 6.47
N SER A 161 -2.78 14.23 6.10
CA SER A 161 -3.78 15.30 6.01
C SER A 161 -4.88 15.02 4.99
N ASN A 162 -4.55 14.32 3.90
CA ASN A 162 -5.53 13.91 2.89
C ASN A 162 -6.49 12.81 3.36
N LEU A 163 -6.18 12.15 4.48
CA LEU A 163 -6.98 11.07 5.06
C LEU A 163 -7.67 11.50 6.36
N LEU A 164 -7.63 12.80 6.71
CA LEU A 164 -8.32 13.34 7.88
C LEU A 164 -9.83 13.09 7.79
N GLY A 165 -10.40 12.61 8.89
CA GLY A 165 -11.82 12.29 8.98
C GLY A 165 -12.20 10.91 8.41
N LEU A 166 -11.25 10.14 7.87
CA LEU A 166 -11.51 8.78 7.44
C LEU A 166 -11.77 7.90 8.67
N SER A 167 -13.00 7.48 8.85
CA SER A 167 -13.42 6.64 9.97
C SER A 167 -14.56 5.72 9.56
N LEU A 168 -14.48 4.44 9.97
CA LEU A 168 -15.57 3.48 9.84
C LEU A 168 -16.47 3.44 11.08
N ILE A 169 -16.09 4.12 12.17
CA ILE A 169 -16.80 4.05 13.46
C ILE A 169 -18.13 4.81 13.42
N HIS A 170 -18.32 5.73 12.52
CA HIS A 170 -19.49 6.59 12.42
C HIS A 170 -20.48 6.19 11.33
N ILE A 171 -20.39 4.97 10.81
CA ILE A 171 -21.35 4.40 9.85
C ILE A 171 -22.36 3.50 10.59
N SER A 172 -22.77 3.89 11.76
CA SER A 172 -23.84 3.21 12.50
C SER A 172 -25.03 4.14 12.70
#